data_d51bc7f45536a5351bfdbd75c625fcf4
#
_entry.id   d51bc7f45536a5351bfdbd75c625fcf4
#
_cell.length_a   1.000
_cell.length_b   1.000
_cell.length_c   1.000
_cell.angle_alpha   90.00
_cell.angle_beta   90.00
_cell.angle_gamma   90.00
#
_symmetry.space_group_name_H-M   'P 1'
#
loop_
_entity.id
_entity.type
_entity.pdbx_description
1 polymer ?
#
loop_
_entity_poly.entity_id
_entity_poly.type
_entity_poly.pdbx_seq_one_letter_code
_entity_poly.pdbx_strand_id
1 'polypeptide(L)'
;MTTQKATNVTWHEGEISREDRQRILRQRGATIWFTGLSGSGKSTIAVALEQALYGLGKLSYRLDGDNVRLGINKNLGFSEEDRKENIRRIGEVAKLFGDAGVISLSSFISPYKADRDEVRALHDATGLGFIEVHVDCTLEEAEKRDPKGLYKKARAGEIKNFTGIDDPYEAPDNPEIHLHTDQMSLEEEVQIILDYLIEKGFVVQNHKSRKEDGEPTINAAVF
;
A
#
# COMPACT_ATOMS: atom_id res chain seq x y z
N MET A 1 -7.09 12.35 -16.88
CA MET A 1 -8.44 11.87 -16.46
C MET A 1 -9.05 11.06 -17.59
N THR A 2 -9.36 9.81 -17.37
CA THR A 2 -10.11 9.00 -18.33
C THR A 2 -11.56 9.47 -18.35
N THR A 3 -12.06 9.88 -19.51
CA THR A 3 -13.45 10.32 -19.68
C THR A 3 -14.38 9.12 -19.52
N GLN A 4 -15.40 9.24 -18.68
CA GLN A 4 -16.45 8.23 -18.55
C GLN A 4 -17.14 8.02 -19.91
N LYS A 5 -17.05 6.78 -20.43
CA LYS A 5 -17.67 6.43 -21.72
C LYS A 5 -19.14 6.02 -21.59
N ALA A 6 -19.50 5.41 -20.43
CA ALA A 6 -20.87 4.99 -20.21
C ALA A 6 -21.76 6.19 -19.92
N THR A 7 -22.88 6.26 -20.63
CA THR A 7 -23.98 7.22 -20.40
C THR A 7 -25.12 6.50 -19.67
N ASN A 8 -26.01 7.26 -19.04
CA ASN A 8 -27.17 6.73 -18.32
C ASN A 8 -26.82 5.81 -17.13
N VAL A 9 -25.74 6.15 -16.41
CA VAL A 9 -25.38 5.53 -15.14
C VAL A 9 -25.78 6.46 -13.99
N THR A 10 -26.38 5.87 -12.95
CA THR A 10 -26.84 6.58 -11.76
C THR A 10 -26.24 5.91 -10.54
N TRP A 11 -25.75 6.70 -9.61
CA TRP A 11 -25.29 6.18 -8.32
C TRP A 11 -26.49 5.70 -7.50
N HIS A 12 -26.41 4.50 -6.95
CA HIS A 12 -27.40 3.93 -6.03
C HIS A 12 -26.77 3.82 -4.65
N GLU A 13 -27.36 4.51 -3.68
CA GLU A 13 -26.97 4.36 -2.28
C GLU A 13 -27.55 3.08 -1.69
N GLY A 14 -26.76 2.37 -0.89
CA GLY A 14 -27.20 1.22 -0.11
C GLY A 14 -27.78 1.67 1.25
N GLU A 15 -28.57 0.80 1.89
CA GLU A 15 -29.10 1.03 3.24
C GLU A 15 -28.02 0.86 4.33
N ILE A 16 -26.93 0.13 4.04
CA ILE A 16 -25.80 -0.10 4.96
C ILE A 16 -24.72 0.92 4.67
N SER A 17 -24.46 1.80 5.63
CA SER A 17 -23.46 2.85 5.53
C SER A 17 -22.03 2.33 5.73
N ARG A 18 -21.05 3.17 5.42
CA ARG A 18 -19.63 2.92 5.75
C ARG A 18 -19.43 2.78 7.26
N GLU A 19 -20.09 3.60 8.04
CA GLU A 19 -20.04 3.60 9.50
C GLU A 19 -20.60 2.30 10.08
N ASP A 20 -21.62 1.72 9.47
CA ASP A 20 -22.15 0.41 9.88
C ASP A 20 -21.13 -0.71 9.66
N ARG A 21 -20.44 -0.71 8.51
CA ARG A 21 -19.36 -1.66 8.22
C ARG A 21 -18.18 -1.49 9.17
N GLN A 22 -17.77 -0.25 9.44
CA GLN A 22 -16.68 0.08 10.39
C GLN A 22 -17.04 -0.38 11.81
N ARG A 23 -18.30 -0.25 12.22
CA ARG A 23 -18.78 -0.70 13.52
C ARG A 23 -18.66 -2.22 13.67
N ILE A 24 -19.03 -2.98 12.63
CA ILE A 24 -18.89 -4.45 12.62
C ILE A 24 -17.42 -4.84 12.71
N LEU A 25 -16.56 -4.20 11.94
CA LEU A 25 -15.13 -4.51 11.87
C LEU A 25 -14.31 -3.91 13.02
N ARG A 26 -14.90 -2.98 13.80
CA ARG A 26 -14.22 -2.23 14.89
C ARG A 26 -12.92 -1.58 14.41
N GLN A 27 -12.93 -1.06 13.19
CA GLN A 27 -11.83 -0.35 12.55
C GLN A 27 -12.38 0.61 11.50
N ARG A 28 -11.56 1.59 11.10
CA ARG A 28 -11.86 2.43 9.94
C ARG A 28 -11.12 1.88 8.74
N GLY A 29 -11.82 1.77 7.60
CA GLY A 29 -11.18 1.42 6.35
C GLY A 29 -10.25 2.54 5.87
N ALA A 30 -9.14 2.16 5.27
CA ALA A 30 -8.14 3.07 4.71
C ALA A 30 -7.32 2.37 3.64
N THR A 31 -6.63 3.15 2.82
CA THR A 31 -5.60 2.65 1.92
C THR A 31 -4.23 3.05 2.44
N ILE A 32 -3.38 2.07 2.70
CA ILE A 32 -1.95 2.26 2.93
C ILE A 32 -1.25 2.00 1.61
N TRP A 33 -0.68 3.05 1.04
CA TRP A 33 -0.06 3.03 -0.28
C TRP A 33 1.45 3.07 -0.17
N PHE A 34 2.08 1.89 -0.32
CA PHE A 34 3.54 1.77 -0.32
C PHE A 34 4.08 2.10 -1.70
N THR A 35 4.95 3.10 -1.79
CA THR A 35 5.69 3.49 -2.99
C THR A 35 7.20 3.43 -2.73
N GLY A 36 8.00 3.22 -3.78
CA GLY A 36 9.46 3.12 -3.69
C GLY A 36 10.05 2.23 -4.78
N LEU A 37 11.37 2.19 -4.90
CA LEU A 37 12.09 1.41 -5.89
C LEU A 37 11.79 -0.10 -5.81
N SER A 38 12.00 -0.84 -6.87
CA SER A 38 12.06 -2.31 -6.81
C SER A 38 13.13 -2.72 -5.78
N GLY A 39 12.85 -3.74 -4.95
CA GLY A 39 13.80 -4.14 -3.91
C GLY A 39 13.85 -3.25 -2.65
N SER A 40 13.07 -2.15 -2.57
CA SER A 40 13.07 -1.27 -1.40
C SER A 40 12.42 -1.87 -0.14
N GLY A 41 11.72 -3.01 -0.22
CA GLY A 41 11.12 -3.67 0.95
C GLY A 41 9.59 -3.58 1.04
N LYS A 42 8.90 -2.88 0.12
CA LYS A 42 7.44 -2.65 0.17
C LYS A 42 6.60 -3.89 0.48
N SER A 43 6.80 -4.96 -0.28
CA SER A 43 6.01 -6.19 -0.10
C SER A 43 6.35 -6.89 1.22
N THR A 44 7.59 -6.81 1.68
CA THR A 44 8.03 -7.36 2.97
C THR A 44 7.34 -6.64 4.12
N ILE A 45 7.35 -5.30 4.11
CA ILE A 45 6.66 -4.49 5.12
C ILE A 45 5.16 -4.74 5.08
N ALA A 46 4.54 -4.81 3.89
CA ALA A 46 3.12 -5.07 3.77
C ALA A 46 2.71 -6.44 4.32
N VAL A 47 3.54 -7.49 4.14
CA VAL A 47 3.31 -8.82 4.72
C VAL A 47 3.38 -8.76 6.24
N ALA A 48 4.43 -8.15 6.79
CA ALA A 48 4.61 -8.05 8.24
C ALA A 48 3.51 -7.19 8.90
N LEU A 49 3.12 -6.09 8.25
CA LEU A 49 2.02 -5.25 8.72
C LEU A 49 0.67 -5.99 8.68
N GLU A 50 0.40 -6.78 7.63
CA GLU A 50 -0.80 -7.60 7.55
C GLU A 50 -0.87 -8.60 8.72
N GLN A 51 0.25 -9.25 9.06
CA GLN A 51 0.34 -10.17 10.20
C GLN A 51 0.10 -9.45 11.52
N ALA A 52 0.70 -8.26 11.70
CA ALA A 52 0.50 -7.45 12.91
C ALA A 52 -0.96 -6.99 13.05
N LEU A 53 -1.59 -6.54 11.98
CA LEU A 53 -3.01 -6.16 11.96
C LEU A 53 -3.91 -7.37 12.26
N TYR A 54 -3.60 -8.53 11.69
CA TYR A 54 -4.31 -9.78 12.00
C TYR A 54 -4.20 -10.14 13.48
N GLY A 55 -3.02 -10.02 14.08
CA GLY A 55 -2.80 -10.23 15.51
C GLY A 55 -3.62 -9.27 16.40
N LEU A 56 -3.93 -8.08 15.90
CA LEU A 56 -4.82 -7.10 16.56
C LEU A 56 -6.32 -7.34 16.25
N GLY A 57 -6.66 -8.41 15.51
CA GLY A 57 -8.03 -8.71 15.09
C GLY A 57 -8.57 -7.71 14.08
N LYS A 58 -7.70 -7.15 13.23
CA LYS A 58 -8.05 -6.19 12.18
C LYS A 58 -8.04 -6.84 10.80
N LEU A 59 -9.03 -6.48 9.99
CA LEU A 59 -9.16 -6.98 8.63
C LEU A 59 -8.36 -6.09 7.69
N SER A 60 -7.36 -6.67 7.05
CA SER A 60 -6.59 -6.03 5.98
C SER A 60 -6.52 -6.92 4.75
N TYR A 61 -6.19 -6.35 3.61
CA TYR A 61 -5.99 -7.09 2.37
C TYR A 61 -4.85 -6.48 1.56
N ARG A 62 -3.92 -7.35 1.10
CA ARG A 62 -2.78 -6.90 0.30
C ARG A 62 -3.09 -6.88 -1.19
N LEU A 63 -2.83 -5.74 -1.81
CA LEU A 63 -2.80 -5.55 -3.25
C LEU A 63 -1.34 -5.43 -3.70
N ASP A 64 -0.76 -6.56 -4.11
CA ASP A 64 0.64 -6.62 -4.55
C ASP A 64 0.74 -6.47 -6.07
N GLY A 65 1.78 -5.75 -6.54
CA GLY A 65 1.96 -5.40 -7.94
C GLY A 65 2.04 -6.59 -8.89
N ASP A 66 2.66 -7.70 -8.47
CA ASP A 66 2.74 -8.90 -9.29
C ASP A 66 1.40 -9.67 -9.28
N ASN A 67 0.79 -9.82 -8.11
CA ASN A 67 -0.46 -10.56 -7.96
C ASN A 67 -1.61 -9.97 -8.78
N VAL A 68 -1.76 -8.64 -8.80
CA VAL A 68 -2.84 -8.00 -9.57
C VAL A 68 -2.63 -8.13 -11.07
N ARG A 69 -1.38 -8.26 -11.54
CA ARG A 69 -1.06 -8.51 -12.95
C ARG A 69 -1.34 -9.94 -13.39
N LEU A 70 -1.49 -10.89 -12.47
CA LEU A 70 -1.98 -12.23 -12.77
C LEU A 70 -3.52 -12.28 -12.89
N GLY A 71 -4.22 -11.25 -12.41
CA GLY A 71 -5.67 -11.16 -12.37
C GLY A 71 -6.23 -9.93 -13.11
N ILE A 72 -6.71 -8.96 -12.34
CA ILE A 72 -7.44 -7.78 -12.81
C ILE A 72 -6.65 -6.94 -13.84
N ASN A 73 -5.31 -6.95 -13.77
CA ASN A 73 -4.42 -6.19 -14.65
C ASN A 73 -3.62 -7.08 -15.62
N LYS A 74 -4.07 -8.34 -15.87
CA LYS A 74 -3.36 -9.28 -16.76
C LYS A 74 -3.21 -8.82 -18.21
N ASN A 75 -3.99 -7.84 -18.62
CA ASN A 75 -3.96 -7.25 -19.98
C ASN A 75 -3.03 -6.03 -20.07
N LEU A 76 -2.34 -5.65 -18.97
CA LEU A 76 -1.42 -4.51 -18.93
C LEU A 76 0.03 -4.97 -18.93
N GLY A 77 0.86 -4.29 -19.75
CA GLY A 77 2.31 -4.41 -19.77
C GLY A 77 3.02 -3.42 -18.84
N PHE A 78 4.19 -2.93 -19.28
CA PHE A 78 5.04 -2.02 -18.52
C PHE A 78 5.33 -0.71 -19.26
N SER A 79 4.56 -0.37 -20.31
CA SER A 79 4.59 0.96 -20.92
C SER A 79 4.12 2.01 -19.89
N GLU A 80 4.42 3.26 -20.13
CA GLU A 80 3.97 4.36 -19.27
C GLU A 80 2.44 4.35 -19.12
N GLU A 81 1.71 4.20 -20.24
CA GLU A 81 0.26 4.13 -20.25
C GLU A 81 -0.28 2.94 -19.44
N ASP A 82 0.35 1.76 -19.59
CA ASP A 82 -0.05 0.56 -18.86
C ASP A 82 0.22 0.71 -17.35
N ARG A 83 1.34 1.36 -16.98
CA ARG A 83 1.65 1.65 -15.58
C ARG A 83 0.63 2.60 -14.97
N LYS A 84 0.28 3.68 -15.68
CA LYS A 84 -0.74 4.64 -15.25
C LYS A 84 -2.10 3.95 -15.08
N GLU A 85 -2.53 3.17 -16.05
CA GLU A 85 -3.80 2.43 -15.98
C GLU A 85 -3.79 1.38 -14.85
N ASN A 86 -2.65 0.73 -14.60
CA ASN A 86 -2.47 -0.18 -13.47
C ASN A 86 -2.71 0.55 -12.14
N ILE A 87 -2.08 1.70 -11.93
CA ILE A 87 -2.24 2.50 -10.71
C ILE A 87 -3.68 2.99 -10.57
N ARG A 88 -4.28 3.50 -11.64
CA ARG A 88 -5.68 3.94 -11.64
C ARG A 88 -6.64 2.81 -11.21
N ARG A 89 -6.53 1.61 -11.80
CA ARG A 89 -7.39 0.47 -11.45
C ARG A 89 -7.22 0.06 -9.99
N ILE A 90 -5.99 -0.01 -9.53
CA ILE A 90 -5.72 -0.39 -8.13
C ILE A 90 -6.20 0.69 -7.16
N GLY A 91 -6.10 1.96 -7.51
CA GLY A 91 -6.68 3.06 -6.72
C GLY A 91 -8.19 2.88 -6.52
N GLU A 92 -8.93 2.53 -7.59
CA GLU A 92 -10.37 2.25 -7.49
C GLU A 92 -10.67 1.00 -6.62
N VAL A 93 -9.90 -0.08 -6.80
CA VAL A 93 -10.07 -1.30 -5.97
C VAL A 93 -9.77 -1.02 -4.51
N ALA A 94 -8.67 -0.30 -4.21
CA ALA A 94 -8.30 0.06 -2.85
C ALA A 94 -9.37 0.94 -2.18
N LYS A 95 -9.95 1.89 -2.94
CA LYS A 95 -11.08 2.72 -2.47
C LYS A 95 -12.29 1.86 -2.10
N LEU A 96 -12.66 0.86 -2.91
CA LEU A 96 -13.76 -0.04 -2.59
C LEU A 96 -13.49 -0.85 -1.31
N PHE A 97 -12.26 -1.33 -1.10
CA PHE A 97 -11.87 -1.97 0.16
C PHE A 97 -12.00 -1.01 1.35
N GLY A 98 -11.49 0.22 1.21
CA GLY A 98 -11.61 1.25 2.25
C GLY A 98 -13.06 1.57 2.58
N ASP A 99 -13.95 1.68 1.59
CA ASP A 99 -15.38 1.89 1.79
C ASP A 99 -16.06 0.70 2.48
N ALA A 100 -15.59 -0.52 2.18
CA ALA A 100 -16.04 -1.73 2.88
C ALA A 100 -15.54 -1.83 4.34
N GLY A 101 -14.69 -0.90 4.80
CA GLY A 101 -14.12 -0.89 6.14
C GLY A 101 -12.81 -1.69 6.26
N VAL A 102 -12.26 -2.19 5.16
CA VAL A 102 -11.00 -2.95 5.12
C VAL A 102 -9.80 -2.02 5.02
N ILE A 103 -8.68 -2.37 5.64
CA ILE A 103 -7.41 -1.69 5.46
C ILE A 103 -6.71 -2.32 4.26
N SER A 104 -6.66 -1.59 3.13
CA SER A 104 -5.95 -2.02 1.92
C SER A 104 -4.46 -1.72 2.02
N LEU A 105 -3.61 -2.74 1.84
CA LEU A 105 -2.14 -2.64 1.82
C LEU A 105 -1.67 -2.73 0.37
N SER A 106 -1.53 -1.59 -0.28
CA SER A 106 -1.25 -1.48 -1.72
C SER A 106 0.24 -1.28 -1.98
N SER A 107 0.95 -2.30 -2.49
CA SER A 107 2.41 -2.32 -2.68
C SER A 107 2.77 -2.22 -4.15
N PHE A 108 3.15 -1.01 -4.59
CA PHE A 108 3.49 -0.72 -5.99
C PHE A 108 4.70 0.20 -6.06
N ILE A 109 5.54 0.07 -7.10
CA ILE A 109 6.59 1.07 -7.36
C ILE A 109 5.94 2.44 -7.49
N SER A 110 4.86 2.54 -8.31
CA SER A 110 4.11 3.78 -8.58
C SER A 110 5.03 4.99 -8.77
N PRO A 111 5.88 4.97 -9.83
CA PRO A 111 7.01 5.87 -9.93
C PRO A 111 6.61 7.32 -10.17
N TYR A 112 5.44 7.57 -10.75
CA TYR A 112 5.02 8.91 -11.12
C TYR A 112 4.16 9.53 -10.03
N LYS A 113 4.56 10.71 -9.58
CA LYS A 113 3.84 11.48 -8.54
C LYS A 113 2.40 11.78 -8.95
N ALA A 114 2.20 12.21 -10.19
CA ALA A 114 0.87 12.54 -10.69
C ALA A 114 -0.13 11.37 -10.57
N ASP A 115 0.32 10.13 -10.80
CA ASP A 115 -0.55 8.96 -10.69
C ASP A 115 -0.93 8.69 -9.21
N ARG A 116 0.01 8.87 -8.28
CA ARG A 116 -0.26 8.75 -6.83
C ARG A 116 -1.18 9.84 -6.34
N ASP A 117 -0.98 11.09 -6.80
CA ASP A 117 -1.85 12.23 -6.48
C ASP A 117 -3.28 12.03 -7.00
N GLU A 118 -3.46 11.43 -8.20
CA GLU A 118 -4.79 11.05 -8.72
C GLU A 118 -5.48 10.03 -7.80
N VAL A 119 -4.75 9.03 -7.29
CA VAL A 119 -5.30 8.04 -6.34
C VAL A 119 -5.64 8.69 -4.99
N ARG A 120 -4.80 9.57 -4.48
CA ARG A 120 -5.07 10.36 -3.27
C ARG A 120 -6.36 11.17 -3.43
N ALA A 121 -6.46 11.94 -4.50
CA ALA A 121 -7.65 12.76 -4.78
C ALA A 121 -8.93 11.93 -4.88
N LEU A 122 -8.84 10.70 -5.42
CA LEU A 122 -9.96 9.76 -5.48
C LEU A 122 -10.47 9.35 -4.08
N HIS A 123 -9.57 9.17 -3.12
CA HIS A 123 -9.91 8.85 -1.73
C HIS A 123 -10.44 10.06 -0.99
N ASP A 124 -9.77 11.20 -1.12
CA ASP A 124 -10.16 12.46 -0.48
C ASP A 124 -11.57 12.89 -0.88
N ALA A 125 -11.93 12.75 -2.16
CA ALA A 125 -13.27 13.06 -2.68
C ALA A 125 -14.39 12.26 -2.00
N THR A 126 -14.06 11.13 -1.36
CA THR A 126 -15.01 10.26 -0.67
C THR A 126 -14.79 10.23 0.85
N GLY A 127 -13.86 11.05 1.37
CA GLY A 127 -13.52 11.09 2.80
C GLY A 127 -12.88 9.79 3.32
N LEU A 128 -12.24 9.02 2.44
CA LEU A 128 -11.49 7.83 2.82
C LEU A 128 -10.04 8.18 3.17
N GLY A 129 -9.49 7.51 4.18
CA GLY A 129 -8.08 7.64 4.53
C GLY A 129 -7.18 7.11 3.43
N PHE A 130 -6.23 7.95 2.99
CA PHE A 130 -5.12 7.55 2.13
C PHE A 130 -3.82 7.88 2.84
N ILE A 131 -3.01 6.87 3.11
CA ILE A 131 -1.75 6.97 3.83
C ILE A 131 -0.65 6.56 2.86
N GLU A 132 0.11 7.53 2.35
CA GLU A 132 1.26 7.28 1.49
C GLU A 132 2.47 6.96 2.35
N VAL A 133 3.05 5.77 2.12
CA VAL A 133 4.26 5.31 2.79
C VAL A 133 5.39 5.28 1.78
N HIS A 134 6.34 6.21 1.90
CA HIS A 134 7.56 6.18 1.10
C HIS A 134 8.52 5.16 1.71
N VAL A 135 8.70 4.05 0.99
CA VAL A 135 9.62 2.97 1.36
C VAL A 135 10.93 3.22 0.64
N ASP A 136 11.81 3.96 1.29
CA ASP A 136 13.03 4.53 0.74
C ASP A 136 14.25 3.68 1.05
N CYS A 137 15.13 3.57 0.09
CA CYS A 137 16.52 3.13 0.23
C CYS A 137 17.33 3.67 -0.95
N THR A 138 18.65 3.68 -0.83
CA THR A 138 19.50 4.09 -1.95
C THR A 138 19.36 3.13 -3.14
N LEU A 139 19.61 3.63 -4.35
CA LEU A 139 19.57 2.78 -5.55
C LEU A 139 20.60 1.65 -5.44
N GLU A 140 21.77 1.92 -4.88
CA GLU A 140 22.83 0.94 -4.66
C GLU A 140 22.36 -0.20 -3.75
N GLU A 141 21.63 0.13 -2.67
CA GLU A 141 21.09 -0.89 -1.77
C GLU A 141 19.97 -1.67 -2.45
N ALA A 142 19.10 -1.04 -3.23
CA ALA A 142 18.06 -1.70 -4.00
C ALA A 142 18.66 -2.67 -5.04
N GLU A 143 19.71 -2.26 -5.76
CA GLU A 143 20.46 -3.10 -6.70
C GLU A 143 21.16 -4.27 -6.00
N LYS A 144 21.75 -4.04 -4.84
CA LYS A 144 22.40 -5.08 -4.04
C LYS A 144 21.41 -6.15 -3.58
N ARG A 145 20.20 -5.72 -3.15
CA ARG A 145 19.14 -6.64 -2.75
C ARG A 145 18.60 -7.45 -3.92
N ASP A 146 18.30 -6.81 -5.03
CA ASP A 146 17.76 -7.34 -6.30
C ASP A 146 17.11 -8.75 -6.22
N PRO A 147 16.05 -8.94 -5.40
CA PRO A 147 15.53 -10.28 -5.06
C PRO A 147 14.99 -11.04 -6.29
N LYS A 148 14.68 -10.33 -7.37
CA LYS A 148 14.13 -10.89 -8.62
C LYS A 148 15.14 -10.88 -9.79
N GLY A 149 16.36 -10.38 -9.58
CA GLY A 149 17.37 -10.22 -10.61
C GLY A 149 17.01 -9.19 -11.70
N LEU A 150 16.08 -8.27 -11.42
CA LEU A 150 15.57 -7.30 -12.39
C LEU A 150 16.57 -6.18 -12.68
N TYR A 151 17.31 -5.71 -11.66
CA TYR A 151 18.37 -4.72 -11.85
C TYR A 151 19.50 -5.27 -12.73
N LYS A 152 19.90 -6.50 -12.48
CA LYS A 152 20.92 -7.18 -13.31
C LYS A 152 20.47 -7.23 -14.77
N LYS A 153 19.21 -7.56 -15.05
CA LYS A 153 18.66 -7.60 -16.41
C LYS A 153 18.53 -6.20 -17.02
N ALA A 154 18.15 -5.20 -16.25
CA ALA A 154 18.07 -3.81 -16.72
C ALA A 154 19.47 -3.27 -17.09
N ARG A 155 20.48 -3.50 -16.23
CA ARG A 155 21.87 -3.12 -16.52
C ARG A 155 22.44 -3.84 -17.74
N ALA A 156 22.01 -5.08 -18.01
CA ALA A 156 22.38 -5.83 -19.23
C ALA A 156 21.60 -5.37 -20.48
N GLY A 157 20.64 -4.43 -20.35
CA GLY A 157 19.81 -3.95 -21.46
C GLY A 157 18.71 -4.92 -21.90
N GLU A 158 18.46 -5.98 -21.13
CA GLU A 158 17.41 -6.97 -21.39
C GLU A 158 16.01 -6.43 -21.01
N ILE A 159 15.93 -5.52 -20.04
CA ILE A 159 14.71 -4.82 -19.63
C ILE A 159 14.93 -3.33 -19.90
N LYS A 160 13.98 -2.71 -20.60
CA LYS A 160 13.95 -1.27 -20.85
C LYS A 160 12.92 -0.58 -19.98
N ASN A 161 13.05 0.72 -19.81
CA ASN A 161 12.16 1.57 -19.01
C ASN A 161 12.04 1.04 -17.57
N PHE A 162 13.18 0.65 -16.99
CA PHE A 162 13.22 0.13 -15.62
C PHE A 162 13.41 1.29 -14.64
N THR A 163 12.46 1.44 -13.71
CA THR A 163 12.46 2.52 -12.71
C THR A 163 13.73 2.52 -11.88
N GLY A 164 14.40 3.66 -11.84
CA GLY A 164 15.68 3.87 -11.16
C GLY A 164 16.91 3.62 -12.01
N ILE A 165 16.78 3.09 -13.23
CA ILE A 165 17.89 2.87 -14.18
C ILE A 165 17.73 3.77 -15.40
N ASP A 166 16.76 3.54 -16.24
CA ASP A 166 16.49 4.28 -17.48
C ASP A 166 15.08 4.93 -17.48
N ASP A 167 14.32 4.78 -16.38
CA ASP A 167 13.06 5.44 -16.13
C ASP A 167 13.09 6.07 -14.71
N PRO A 168 12.58 7.29 -14.50
CA PRO A 168 12.68 7.97 -13.23
C PRO A 168 11.78 7.36 -12.15
N TYR A 169 12.16 7.53 -10.89
CA TYR A 169 11.30 7.44 -9.74
C TYR A 169 11.14 8.84 -9.12
N GLU A 170 9.92 9.32 -9.08
CA GLU A 170 9.56 10.60 -8.47
C GLU A 170 9.16 10.37 -7.02
N ALA A 171 10.06 10.69 -6.09
CA ALA A 171 9.77 10.57 -4.66
C ALA A 171 8.56 11.44 -4.26
N PRO A 172 7.72 11.00 -3.32
CA PRO A 172 6.63 11.82 -2.81
C PRO A 172 7.17 13.04 -2.04
N ASP A 173 6.52 14.20 -2.21
CA ASP A 173 6.96 15.43 -1.53
C ASP A 173 6.61 15.42 -0.03
N ASN A 174 5.44 14.92 0.31
CA ASN A 174 4.91 14.93 1.66
C ASN A 174 4.16 13.63 1.97
N PRO A 175 4.84 12.48 2.04
CA PRO A 175 4.22 11.23 2.43
C PRO A 175 3.80 11.30 3.91
N GLU A 176 2.72 10.62 4.29
CA GLU A 176 2.34 10.50 5.69
C GLU A 176 3.39 9.77 6.52
N ILE A 177 4.12 8.84 5.89
CA ILE A 177 5.18 8.06 6.54
C ILE A 177 6.37 7.93 5.56
N HIS A 178 7.57 8.19 6.06
CA HIS A 178 8.82 7.98 5.33
C HIS A 178 9.69 6.98 6.09
N LEU A 179 10.03 5.85 5.46
CA LEU A 179 10.82 4.76 6.04
C LEU A 179 12.14 4.61 5.28
N HIS A 180 13.25 4.63 6.01
CA HIS A 180 14.59 4.39 5.48
C HIS A 180 14.99 2.94 5.73
N THR A 181 14.64 2.04 4.81
CA THR A 181 14.75 0.58 4.99
C THR A 181 16.17 0.03 4.97
N ASP A 182 17.15 0.85 4.67
CA ASP A 182 18.58 0.57 4.81
C ASP A 182 19.15 0.92 6.18
N GLN A 183 18.33 1.57 7.05
CA GLN A 183 18.73 2.08 8.35
C GLN A 183 17.85 1.58 9.50
N MET A 184 16.78 0.88 9.18
CA MET A 184 15.77 0.43 10.14
C MET A 184 15.53 -1.08 10.04
N SER A 185 15.13 -1.69 11.15
CA SER A 185 14.63 -3.06 11.16
C SER A 185 13.18 -3.13 10.67
N LEU A 186 12.76 -4.30 10.18
CA LEU A 186 11.39 -4.53 9.75
C LEU A 186 10.37 -4.27 10.86
N GLU A 187 10.73 -4.63 12.09
CA GLU A 187 9.90 -4.43 13.29
C GLU A 187 9.67 -2.94 13.56
N GLU A 188 10.72 -2.12 13.46
CA GLU A 188 10.62 -0.67 13.64
C GLU A 188 9.75 -0.04 12.55
N GLU A 189 9.92 -0.45 11.30
CA GLU A 189 9.12 0.02 10.15
C GLU A 189 7.62 -0.27 10.36
N VAL A 190 7.29 -1.50 10.74
CA VAL A 190 5.90 -1.92 11.02
C VAL A 190 5.33 -1.16 12.22
N GLN A 191 6.12 -0.97 13.28
CA GLN A 191 5.68 -0.28 14.48
C GLN A 191 5.34 1.19 14.19
N ILE A 192 6.14 1.90 13.38
CA ILE A 192 5.86 3.27 12.95
C ILE A 192 4.50 3.36 12.23
N ILE A 193 4.21 2.42 11.33
CA ILE A 193 2.93 2.41 10.63
C ILE A 193 1.77 2.12 11.59
N LEU A 194 1.93 1.15 12.48
CA LEU A 194 0.90 0.83 13.47
C LEU A 194 0.61 2.00 14.40
N ASP A 195 1.64 2.67 14.90
CA ASP A 195 1.49 3.84 15.78
C ASP A 195 0.73 4.97 15.07
N TYR A 196 1.05 5.22 13.81
CA TYR A 196 0.31 6.18 12.98
C TYR A 196 -1.17 5.79 12.84
N LEU A 197 -1.47 4.53 12.53
CA LEU A 197 -2.84 4.05 12.38
C LEU A 197 -3.65 4.16 13.67
N ILE A 198 -3.01 3.92 14.81
CA ILE A 198 -3.62 4.06 16.14
C ILE A 198 -3.84 5.54 16.47
N GLU A 199 -2.83 6.39 16.29
CA GLU A 199 -2.93 7.84 16.54
C GLU A 199 -4.06 8.48 15.72
N LYS A 200 -4.17 8.11 14.45
CA LYS A 200 -5.21 8.64 13.55
C LYS A 200 -6.58 7.95 13.71
N GLY A 201 -6.69 6.98 14.61
CA GLY A 201 -7.95 6.30 14.92
C GLY A 201 -8.46 5.36 13.83
N PHE A 202 -7.59 4.85 12.94
CA PHE A 202 -7.92 3.79 11.99
C PHE A 202 -8.03 2.44 12.69
N VAL A 203 -7.17 2.23 13.68
CA VAL A 203 -7.11 1.01 14.49
C VAL A 203 -7.29 1.39 15.97
N VAL A 204 -8.21 0.73 16.64
CA VAL A 204 -8.39 0.89 18.09
C VAL A 204 -7.70 -0.27 18.79
N GLN A 205 -6.75 0.04 19.68
CA GLN A 205 -6.21 -0.97 20.60
C GLN A 205 -7.26 -1.34 21.62
N ASN A 206 -7.61 -2.61 21.74
CA ASN A 206 -8.41 -3.11 22.82
C ASN A 206 -7.57 -3.11 24.11
N HIS A 207 -7.79 -2.18 25.04
CA HIS A 207 -7.09 -2.10 26.33
C HIS A 207 -7.32 -3.30 27.26
N LYS A 208 -7.87 -4.43 26.80
CA LYS A 208 -8.17 -5.60 27.63
C LYS A 208 -7.08 -6.66 27.72
N SER A 209 -5.93 -6.49 27.08
CA SER A 209 -4.79 -7.45 27.22
C SER A 209 -3.63 -6.95 28.08
N ARG A 210 -3.80 -5.87 28.86
CA ARG A 210 -2.76 -5.32 29.75
C ARG A 210 -3.04 -5.56 31.25
N LYS A 211 -3.64 -6.68 31.63
CA LYS A 211 -3.63 -7.15 33.04
C LYS A 211 -3.52 -8.64 33.01
N GLU A 212 -2.34 -9.07 33.27
CA GLU A 212 -1.75 -10.30 33.78
C GLU A 212 -0.60 -10.73 32.86
N ASP A 213 0.57 -10.69 33.46
CA ASP A 213 1.89 -11.08 32.99
C ASP A 213 2.66 -10.07 32.12
N GLY A 214 3.74 -9.59 32.75
CA GLY A 214 4.71 -8.70 32.19
C GLY A 214 5.44 -9.35 31.01
N GLU A 215 5.66 -8.53 30.02
CA GLU A 215 6.36 -8.59 28.75
C GLU A 215 5.43 -8.59 27.54
N PRO A 216 5.65 -7.73 26.57
CA PRO A 216 4.96 -7.78 25.31
C PRO A 216 5.54 -8.95 24.50
N THR A 217 4.95 -10.11 24.59
CA THR A 217 5.24 -11.20 23.66
C THR A 217 4.61 -10.87 22.31
N ILE A 218 5.35 -10.18 21.46
CA ILE A 218 5.27 -10.43 20.04
C ILE A 218 5.77 -11.87 19.92
N ASN A 219 4.85 -12.78 19.59
CA ASN A 219 5.19 -14.20 19.48
C ASN A 219 6.30 -14.33 18.43
N ALA A 220 7.52 -14.66 18.87
CA ALA A 220 8.68 -14.92 18.01
C ALA A 220 8.48 -16.14 17.05
N ALA A 221 7.27 -16.67 16.98
CA ALA A 221 6.87 -17.77 16.10
C ALA A 221 6.26 -17.28 14.75
N VAL A 222 6.29 -15.99 14.47
CA VAL A 222 5.70 -15.41 13.23
C VAL A 222 6.78 -14.86 12.30
N PHE A 223 8.08 -14.97 12.67
CA PHE A 223 9.19 -14.59 11.79
C PHE A 223 10.00 -15.81 11.34
#